data_0715e27d6545b58100d28bbeb5b1fec2
#
_entry.id   0715e27d6545b58100d28bbeb5b1fec2
#
_cell.length_a   1.000
_cell.length_b   1.000
_cell.length_c   1.000
_cell.angle_alpha   90.00
_cell.angle_beta   90.00
_cell.angle_gamma   90.00
#
_symmetry.space_group_name_H-M   'P 1'
#
loop_
_entity.id
_entity.type
_entity.pdbx_description
1 polymer ?
#
loop_
_entity_poly.entity_id
_entity_poly.type
_entity_poly.pdbx_seq_one_letter_code
_entity_poly.pdbx_strand_id
1 'polypeptide(L)'
;VRARINTGPMTAEAIVRLALASGRWFINSNKERTGRPLVVIGKDTRVSGYMVEAALVAGFTSIGMDCRLLGPMPTAGVSYLTQSLRADLGVMISASHNPFYDNGIKLFGPDGSKLADEIESGISTLAAGSIALSEPTELGRASRMLDSVGRYVEFAKSTLDAQVRLDGMKVVVDCANGAAYRTAPDTLNDLGAEVISLATDPDGFNINEGCGAVHPDVMAA
;
A
#
# COMPACT_ATOMS: atom_id res chain seq x y z
N VAL A 1 -3.75 -10.22 -6.12
CA VAL A 1 -3.69 -10.18 -7.60
C VAL A 1 -2.33 -9.65 -8.02
N ARG A 2 -1.65 -10.27 -9.02
CA ARG A 2 -0.38 -9.80 -9.59
C ARG A 2 -0.29 -10.20 -11.06
N ALA A 3 0.06 -9.26 -11.94
CA ALA A 3 0.30 -9.51 -13.36
C ALA A 3 1.05 -8.34 -14.01
N ARG A 4 1.43 -8.51 -15.28
CA ARG A 4 1.90 -7.41 -16.12
C ARG A 4 0.78 -6.38 -16.30
N ILE A 5 1.13 -5.10 -16.20
CA ILE A 5 0.17 -4.00 -16.35
C ILE A 5 -0.49 -4.02 -17.73
N ASN A 6 -1.75 -3.62 -17.78
CA ASN A 6 -2.64 -3.66 -18.97
C ASN A 6 -2.90 -5.07 -19.48
N THR A 7 -2.73 -6.11 -18.65
CA THR A 7 -3.07 -7.48 -18.99
C THR A 7 -3.91 -8.14 -17.90
N GLY A 8 -4.85 -9.01 -18.30
CA GLY A 8 -5.65 -9.80 -17.36
C GLY A 8 -6.28 -8.98 -16.24
N PRO A 9 -6.01 -9.33 -14.96
CA PRO A 9 -6.62 -8.64 -13.81
C PRO A 9 -6.00 -7.27 -13.50
N MET A 10 -4.94 -6.84 -14.22
CA MET A 10 -4.26 -5.56 -13.99
C MET A 10 -4.57 -4.53 -15.07
N THR A 11 -5.75 -4.59 -15.69
CA THR A 11 -6.33 -3.52 -16.51
C THR A 11 -7.10 -2.53 -15.62
N ALA A 12 -7.23 -1.28 -16.04
CA ALA A 12 -7.96 -0.26 -15.28
C ALA A 12 -9.41 -0.69 -14.99
N GLU A 13 -10.10 -1.30 -15.96
CA GLU A 13 -11.46 -1.82 -15.80
C GLU A 13 -11.55 -2.90 -14.73
N ALA A 14 -10.64 -3.90 -14.77
CA ALA A 14 -10.60 -4.97 -13.78
C ALA A 14 -10.31 -4.43 -12.36
N ILE A 15 -9.45 -3.41 -12.26
CA ILE A 15 -9.09 -2.78 -10.98
C ILE A 15 -10.27 -1.99 -10.41
N VAL A 16 -11.01 -1.22 -11.23
CA VAL A 16 -12.24 -0.56 -10.80
C VAL A 16 -13.23 -1.60 -10.28
N ARG A 17 -13.40 -2.70 -10.99
CA ARG A 17 -14.30 -3.78 -10.59
C ARG A 17 -13.89 -4.45 -9.28
N LEU A 18 -12.59 -4.66 -9.07
CA LEU A 18 -12.05 -5.14 -7.79
C LEU A 18 -12.35 -4.17 -6.65
N ALA A 19 -12.17 -2.87 -6.86
CA ALA A 19 -12.46 -1.84 -5.85
C ALA A 19 -13.94 -1.81 -5.48
N LEU A 20 -14.84 -1.84 -6.47
CA LEU A 20 -16.28 -1.93 -6.24
C LEU A 20 -16.65 -3.16 -5.41
N ALA A 21 -16.13 -4.33 -5.77
CA ALA A 21 -16.45 -5.58 -5.09
C ALA A 21 -15.90 -5.64 -3.66
N SER A 22 -14.61 -5.31 -3.49
CA SER A 22 -13.99 -5.34 -2.16
C SER A 22 -14.61 -4.30 -1.23
N GLY A 23 -14.82 -3.07 -1.69
CA GLY A 23 -15.45 -2.04 -0.89
C GLY A 23 -16.90 -2.40 -0.51
N ARG A 24 -17.69 -2.93 -1.45
CA ARG A 24 -19.07 -3.38 -1.16
C ARG A 24 -19.08 -4.53 -0.16
N TRP A 25 -18.12 -5.46 -0.22
CA TRP A 25 -17.96 -6.52 0.77
C TRP A 25 -17.81 -5.93 2.18
N PHE A 26 -16.87 -5.02 2.38
CA PHE A 26 -16.60 -4.45 3.70
C PHE A 26 -17.71 -3.51 4.21
N ILE A 27 -18.37 -2.76 3.32
CA ILE A 27 -19.57 -1.98 3.69
C ILE A 27 -20.68 -2.90 4.22
N ASN A 28 -20.91 -4.03 3.56
CA ASN A 28 -21.97 -4.96 3.97
C ASN A 28 -21.61 -5.74 5.24
N SER A 29 -20.33 -5.99 5.48
CA SER A 29 -19.86 -6.74 6.65
C SER A 29 -19.92 -5.94 7.95
N ASN A 30 -19.95 -4.61 7.88
CA ASN A 30 -19.94 -3.73 9.06
C ASN A 30 -21.14 -2.77 9.06
N LYS A 31 -22.32 -3.33 9.32
CA LYS A 31 -23.60 -2.56 9.35
C LYS A 31 -23.75 -1.64 10.56
N GLU A 32 -23.00 -1.88 11.62
CA GLU A 32 -23.05 -1.10 12.87
C GLU A 32 -22.08 0.09 12.85
N ARG A 33 -21.39 0.32 11.74
CA ARG A 33 -20.43 1.40 11.60
C ARG A 33 -21.08 2.77 11.79
N THR A 34 -20.47 3.58 12.62
CA THR A 34 -20.77 5.02 12.73
C THR A 34 -19.80 5.80 11.85
N GLY A 35 -20.30 6.49 10.84
CA GLY A 35 -19.49 7.27 9.89
C GLY A 35 -19.31 6.60 8.52
N ARG A 36 -18.56 7.27 7.64
CA ARG A 36 -18.29 6.77 6.29
C ARG A 36 -17.28 5.64 6.30
N PRO A 37 -17.44 4.61 5.46
CA PRO A 37 -16.46 3.57 5.29
C PRO A 37 -15.17 4.16 4.71
N LEU A 38 -14.02 3.65 5.17
CA LEU A 38 -12.70 4.19 4.84
C LEU A 38 -11.80 3.09 4.29
N VAL A 39 -11.12 3.38 3.17
CA VAL A 39 -10.01 2.58 2.64
C VAL A 39 -8.70 3.37 2.70
N VAL A 40 -7.64 2.71 3.12
CA VAL A 40 -6.27 3.23 3.09
C VAL A 40 -5.54 2.62 1.90
N ILE A 41 -4.90 3.45 1.07
CA ILE A 41 -4.22 3.01 -0.15
C ILE A 41 -2.77 3.47 -0.12
N GLY A 42 -1.85 2.51 -0.09
CA GLY A 42 -0.42 2.73 -0.29
C GLY A 42 0.09 2.08 -1.56
N LYS A 43 1.23 2.52 -2.05
CA LYS A 43 1.85 2.00 -3.27
C LYS A 43 3.37 1.94 -3.17
N ASP A 44 4.00 1.16 -4.04
CA ASP A 44 5.42 1.29 -4.29
C ASP A 44 5.69 2.42 -5.32
N THR A 45 6.90 2.50 -5.81
CA THR A 45 7.37 3.61 -6.65
C THR A 45 7.12 3.43 -8.14
N ARG A 46 6.53 2.32 -8.58
CA ARG A 46 6.25 2.01 -9.99
C ARG A 46 5.39 3.07 -10.64
N VAL A 47 5.71 3.47 -11.87
CA VAL A 47 4.93 4.44 -12.66
C VAL A 47 3.47 3.98 -12.82
N SER A 48 3.23 2.69 -12.97
CA SER A 48 1.88 2.11 -13.06
C SER A 48 1.02 2.31 -11.80
N GLY A 49 1.65 2.63 -10.66
CA GLY A 49 0.95 2.96 -9.42
C GLY A 49 -0.01 4.14 -9.57
N TYR A 50 0.25 5.10 -10.47
CA TYR A 50 -0.68 6.21 -10.73
C TYR A 50 -2.00 5.73 -11.35
N MET A 51 -1.92 4.86 -12.36
CA MET A 51 -3.12 4.31 -13.02
C MET A 51 -3.90 3.40 -12.07
N VAL A 52 -3.20 2.51 -11.35
CA VAL A 52 -3.84 1.58 -10.41
C VAL A 52 -4.52 2.32 -9.27
N GLU A 53 -3.85 3.30 -8.66
CA GLU A 53 -4.41 4.14 -7.59
C GLU A 53 -5.65 4.90 -8.06
N ALA A 54 -5.61 5.52 -9.25
CA ALA A 54 -6.73 6.26 -9.81
C ALA A 54 -7.94 5.34 -10.06
N ALA A 55 -7.73 4.14 -10.59
CA ALA A 55 -8.79 3.16 -10.82
C ALA A 55 -9.42 2.66 -9.50
N LEU A 56 -8.60 2.38 -8.48
CA LEU A 56 -9.08 2.02 -7.14
C LEU A 56 -9.90 3.15 -6.52
N VAL A 57 -9.41 4.38 -6.58
CA VAL A 57 -10.12 5.57 -6.06
C VAL A 57 -11.48 5.73 -6.75
N ALA A 58 -11.53 5.62 -8.08
CA ALA A 58 -12.78 5.71 -8.82
C ALA A 58 -13.79 4.65 -8.36
N GLY A 59 -13.36 3.40 -8.20
CA GLY A 59 -14.22 2.32 -7.74
C GLY A 59 -14.71 2.53 -6.30
N PHE A 60 -13.82 2.80 -5.35
CA PHE A 60 -14.20 2.97 -3.94
C PHE A 60 -15.10 4.19 -3.72
N THR A 61 -14.80 5.33 -4.33
CA THR A 61 -15.62 6.53 -4.18
C THR A 61 -17.01 6.35 -4.79
N SER A 62 -17.14 5.59 -5.90
CA SER A 62 -18.44 5.29 -6.55
C SER A 62 -19.41 4.51 -5.66
N ILE A 63 -18.93 3.83 -4.63
CA ILE A 63 -19.77 3.07 -3.68
C ILE A 63 -19.83 3.73 -2.29
N GLY A 64 -19.43 5.00 -2.19
CA GLY A 64 -19.54 5.79 -0.97
C GLY A 64 -18.42 5.57 0.04
N MET A 65 -17.31 4.94 -0.34
CA MET A 65 -16.14 4.71 0.53
C MET A 65 -15.13 5.85 0.40
N ASP A 66 -14.71 6.43 1.51
CA ASP A 66 -13.64 7.43 1.52
C ASP A 66 -12.28 6.77 1.30
N CYS A 67 -11.37 7.46 0.59
CA CYS A 67 -10.02 6.97 0.31
C CYS A 67 -8.97 7.85 1.00
N ARG A 68 -8.06 7.22 1.73
CA ARG A 68 -6.88 7.86 2.30
C ARG A 68 -5.63 7.40 1.56
N LEU A 69 -5.01 8.30 0.77
CA LEU A 69 -3.87 8.00 -0.09
C LEU A 69 -2.57 8.27 0.66
N LEU A 70 -1.78 7.22 0.90
CA LEU A 70 -0.53 7.30 1.66
C LEU A 70 0.67 7.73 0.79
N GLY A 71 0.59 7.55 -0.53
CA GLY A 71 1.75 7.63 -1.43
C GLY A 71 2.65 6.39 -1.31
N PRO A 72 3.95 6.52 -1.66
CA PRO A 72 4.90 5.43 -1.50
C PRO A 72 5.05 5.05 -0.03
N MET A 73 4.75 3.77 0.29
CA MET A 73 4.69 3.25 1.66
C MET A 73 4.98 1.74 1.64
N PRO A 74 5.85 1.22 2.53
CA PRO A 74 6.03 -0.22 2.69
C PRO A 74 4.74 -0.95 3.05
N THR A 75 4.64 -2.21 2.66
CA THR A 75 3.47 -3.04 2.94
C THR A 75 3.09 -3.05 4.43
N ALA A 76 4.08 -3.14 5.33
CA ALA A 76 3.85 -3.08 6.77
C ALA A 76 3.28 -1.73 7.23
N GLY A 77 3.66 -0.62 6.57
CA GLY A 77 3.10 0.70 6.84
C GLY A 77 1.62 0.81 6.43
N VAL A 78 1.24 0.18 5.31
CA VAL A 78 -0.18 0.10 4.91
C VAL A 78 -0.98 -0.69 5.94
N SER A 79 -0.49 -1.87 6.34
CA SER A 79 -1.11 -2.70 7.39
C SER A 79 -1.30 -1.93 8.69
N TYR A 80 -0.25 -1.31 9.20
CA TYR A 80 -0.28 -0.49 10.42
C TYR A 80 -1.27 0.68 10.32
N LEU A 81 -1.21 1.46 9.23
CA LEU A 81 -2.08 2.63 9.07
C LEU A 81 -3.54 2.24 8.85
N THR A 82 -3.82 1.06 8.31
CA THR A 82 -5.19 0.52 8.25
C THR A 82 -5.78 0.38 9.65
N GLN A 83 -5.04 -0.22 10.59
CA GLN A 83 -5.44 -0.33 12.00
C GLN A 83 -5.50 1.04 12.69
N SER A 84 -4.41 1.81 12.59
CA SER A 84 -4.25 3.09 13.28
C SER A 84 -5.33 4.10 12.91
N LEU A 85 -5.79 4.10 11.68
CA LEU A 85 -6.87 4.96 11.17
C LEU A 85 -8.27 4.33 11.34
N ARG A 86 -8.36 3.12 11.89
CA ARG A 86 -9.61 2.34 12.00
C ARG A 86 -10.32 2.23 10.65
N ALA A 87 -9.54 2.02 9.57
CA ALA A 87 -10.07 1.82 8.24
C ALA A 87 -10.71 0.44 8.11
N ASP A 88 -11.67 0.31 7.20
CA ASP A 88 -12.32 -0.98 6.91
C ASP A 88 -11.45 -1.87 6.05
N LEU A 89 -10.60 -1.24 5.24
CA LEU A 89 -9.83 -1.92 4.22
C LEU A 89 -8.48 -1.22 4.05
N GLY A 90 -7.42 -1.99 3.94
CA GLY A 90 -6.11 -1.54 3.48
C GLY A 90 -5.81 -2.09 2.10
N VAL A 91 -5.19 -1.28 1.25
CA VAL A 91 -4.78 -1.69 -0.10
C VAL A 91 -3.31 -1.34 -0.31
N MET A 92 -2.50 -2.34 -0.65
CA MET A 92 -1.12 -2.14 -1.09
C MET A 92 -0.97 -2.44 -2.58
N ILE A 93 -0.52 -1.44 -3.33
CA ILE A 93 -0.22 -1.53 -4.76
C ILE A 93 1.26 -1.82 -4.93
N SER A 94 1.61 -3.07 -5.20
CA SER A 94 3.02 -3.49 -5.38
C SER A 94 3.11 -4.90 -5.96
N ALA A 95 4.14 -5.13 -6.78
CA ALA A 95 4.55 -6.46 -7.23
C ALA A 95 5.83 -6.95 -6.55
N SER A 96 6.20 -6.38 -5.37
CA SER A 96 7.40 -6.80 -4.62
C SER A 96 8.68 -6.64 -5.44
N HIS A 97 9.47 -7.71 -5.57
CA HIS A 97 10.75 -7.75 -6.29
C HIS A 97 10.64 -7.92 -7.81
N ASN A 98 9.42 -7.94 -8.37
CA ASN A 98 9.24 -8.03 -9.83
C ASN A 98 9.75 -6.76 -10.54
N PRO A 99 10.07 -6.84 -11.85
CA PRO A 99 10.38 -5.68 -12.66
C PRO A 99 9.23 -4.65 -12.69
N PHE A 100 9.55 -3.41 -13.08
CA PHE A 100 8.62 -2.27 -13.02
C PHE A 100 7.33 -2.44 -13.83
N TYR A 101 7.36 -3.22 -14.91
CA TYR A 101 6.21 -3.44 -15.79
C TYR A 101 5.15 -4.40 -15.22
N ASP A 102 5.46 -5.08 -14.11
CA ASP A 102 4.49 -5.83 -13.32
C ASP A 102 3.94 -4.94 -12.20
N ASN A 103 2.72 -5.20 -11.77
CA ASN A 103 2.18 -4.64 -10.54
C ASN A 103 1.22 -5.64 -9.87
N GLY A 104 0.75 -5.30 -8.67
CA GLY A 104 -0.15 -6.17 -7.92
C GLY A 104 -0.96 -5.39 -6.90
N ILE A 105 -2.00 -6.04 -6.41
CA ILE A 105 -2.87 -5.49 -5.37
C ILE A 105 -2.99 -6.53 -4.27
N LYS A 106 -2.70 -6.11 -3.03
CA LYS A 106 -2.91 -6.87 -1.80
C LYS A 106 -3.95 -6.15 -0.95
N LEU A 107 -4.87 -6.89 -0.38
CA LEU A 107 -5.92 -6.37 0.48
C LEU A 107 -5.66 -6.78 1.93
N PHE A 108 -5.94 -5.87 2.86
CA PHE A 108 -5.80 -6.05 4.29
C PHE A 108 -7.12 -5.74 4.99
N GLY A 109 -7.53 -6.57 5.92
CA GLY A 109 -8.69 -6.34 6.76
C GLY A 109 -8.49 -5.17 7.75
N PRO A 110 -9.54 -4.80 8.50
CA PRO A 110 -9.47 -3.72 9.48
C PRO A 110 -8.45 -3.98 10.61
N ASP A 111 -8.09 -5.23 10.83
CA ASP A 111 -7.03 -5.68 11.73
C ASP A 111 -5.62 -5.58 11.13
N GLY A 112 -5.47 -5.06 9.90
CA GLY A 112 -4.22 -4.97 9.16
C GLY A 112 -3.67 -6.31 8.67
N SER A 113 -4.38 -7.42 8.87
CA SER A 113 -3.97 -8.74 8.39
C SER A 113 -4.37 -8.95 6.94
N LYS A 114 -3.63 -9.83 6.23
CA LYS A 114 -4.04 -10.29 4.91
C LYS A 114 -5.42 -10.94 5.01
N LEU A 115 -6.27 -10.71 4.00
CA LEU A 115 -7.60 -11.30 3.96
C LEU A 115 -7.55 -12.83 3.95
N ALA A 116 -8.50 -13.45 4.65
CA ALA A 116 -8.72 -14.89 4.58
C ALA A 116 -9.25 -15.30 3.19
N ASP A 117 -8.98 -16.52 2.77
CA ASP A 117 -9.33 -17.03 1.43
C ASP A 117 -10.85 -17.00 1.18
N GLU A 118 -11.66 -17.17 2.22
CA GLU A 118 -13.12 -17.07 2.15
C GLU A 118 -13.58 -15.65 1.78
N ILE A 119 -12.91 -14.63 2.32
CA ILE A 119 -13.20 -13.22 2.00
C ILE A 119 -12.77 -12.92 0.56
N GLU A 120 -11.58 -13.37 0.15
CA GLU A 120 -11.10 -13.19 -1.23
C GLU A 120 -12.04 -13.88 -2.24
N SER A 121 -12.57 -15.07 -1.92
CA SER A 121 -13.55 -15.79 -2.73
C SER A 121 -14.89 -15.04 -2.82
N GLY A 122 -15.38 -14.51 -1.69
CA GLY A 122 -16.60 -13.70 -1.65
C GLY A 122 -16.49 -12.42 -2.48
N ILE A 123 -15.36 -11.71 -2.39
CA ILE A 123 -15.05 -10.53 -3.21
C ILE A 123 -15.03 -10.91 -4.70
N SER A 124 -14.41 -12.03 -5.05
CA SER A 124 -14.36 -12.52 -6.45
C SER A 124 -15.75 -12.81 -7.00
N THR A 125 -16.63 -13.40 -6.18
CA THR A 125 -18.03 -13.65 -6.54
C THR A 125 -18.79 -12.34 -6.78
N LEU A 126 -18.62 -11.35 -5.89
CA LEU A 126 -19.21 -10.02 -6.07
C LEU A 126 -18.68 -9.33 -7.35
N ALA A 127 -17.39 -9.47 -7.62
CA ALA A 127 -16.78 -8.88 -8.82
C ALA A 127 -17.34 -9.46 -10.11
N ALA A 128 -17.85 -10.68 -10.15
CA ALA A 128 -18.50 -11.28 -11.31
C ALA A 128 -19.95 -10.80 -11.52
N GLY A 129 -20.59 -10.27 -10.47
CA GLY A 129 -21.99 -9.86 -10.48
C GLY A 129 -22.21 -8.37 -10.76
N SER A 130 -23.46 -7.92 -10.65
CA SER A 130 -23.79 -6.50 -10.66
C SER A 130 -23.59 -5.90 -9.28
N ILE A 131 -22.96 -4.72 -9.22
CA ILE A 131 -22.70 -4.00 -7.97
C ILE A 131 -23.44 -2.66 -8.04
N ALA A 132 -24.34 -2.43 -7.08
CA ALA A 132 -25.06 -1.17 -6.98
C ALA A 132 -24.08 -0.05 -6.58
N LEU A 133 -24.14 1.06 -7.29
CA LEU A 133 -23.40 2.28 -6.98
C LEU A 133 -24.16 3.11 -5.93
N SER A 134 -23.48 4.04 -5.32
CA SER A 134 -24.09 4.98 -4.37
C SER A 134 -24.82 6.11 -5.08
N GLU A 135 -25.80 6.70 -4.40
CA GLU A 135 -26.44 7.93 -4.87
C GLU A 135 -25.41 9.08 -4.94
N PRO A 136 -25.61 10.08 -5.81
CA PRO A 136 -24.65 11.18 -5.97
C PRO A 136 -24.30 11.93 -4.67
N THR A 137 -25.22 12.00 -3.73
CA THR A 137 -25.02 12.62 -2.41
C THR A 137 -24.18 11.76 -1.46
N GLU A 138 -24.03 10.47 -1.75
CA GLU A 138 -23.35 9.47 -0.93
C GLU A 138 -21.96 9.12 -1.44
N LEU A 139 -21.49 9.75 -2.53
CA LEU A 139 -20.16 9.48 -3.09
C LEU A 139 -19.06 9.70 -2.04
N GLY A 140 -18.05 8.80 -2.04
CA GLY A 140 -16.86 8.92 -1.19
C GLY A 140 -15.93 10.05 -1.64
N ARG A 141 -14.96 10.36 -0.80
CA ARG A 141 -13.94 11.39 -1.04
C ARG A 141 -12.55 10.81 -0.97
N ALA A 142 -11.66 11.25 -1.85
CA ALA A 142 -10.25 10.92 -1.77
C ALA A 142 -9.45 12.08 -1.19
N SER A 143 -8.52 11.78 -0.29
CA SER A 143 -7.59 12.77 0.26
C SER A 143 -6.22 12.14 0.50
N ARG A 144 -5.17 12.94 0.31
CA ARG A 144 -3.78 12.53 0.57
C ARG A 144 -3.45 12.73 2.04
N MET A 145 -2.74 11.74 2.62
CA MET A 145 -2.21 11.80 3.97
C MET A 145 -0.75 12.22 3.92
N LEU A 146 -0.47 13.47 4.31
CA LEU A 146 0.87 14.06 4.18
C LEU A 146 1.85 13.56 5.25
N ASP A 147 1.35 13.15 6.41
CA ASP A 147 2.12 12.69 7.57
C ASP A 147 2.27 11.15 7.63
N SER A 148 1.90 10.44 6.57
CA SER A 148 1.91 8.97 6.53
C SER A 148 3.30 8.37 6.79
N VAL A 149 4.35 8.95 6.19
CA VAL A 149 5.74 8.50 6.36
C VAL A 149 6.17 8.64 7.82
N GLY A 150 6.01 9.83 8.41
CA GLY A 150 6.39 10.08 9.81
C GLY A 150 5.67 9.17 10.80
N ARG A 151 4.36 8.92 10.60
CA ARG A 151 3.61 7.98 11.45
C ARG A 151 4.16 6.56 11.38
N TYR A 152 4.53 6.10 10.20
CA TYR A 152 5.09 4.76 10.05
C TYR A 152 6.50 4.68 10.61
N VAL A 153 7.34 5.71 10.43
CA VAL A 153 8.68 5.79 11.04
C VAL A 153 8.59 5.72 12.56
N GLU A 154 7.71 6.51 13.18
CA GLU A 154 7.48 6.47 14.64
C GLU A 154 6.99 5.09 15.11
N PHE A 155 6.08 4.47 14.36
CA PHE A 155 5.64 3.11 14.66
C PHE A 155 6.81 2.11 14.56
N ALA A 156 7.59 2.15 13.49
CA ALA A 156 8.73 1.25 13.31
C ALA A 156 9.73 1.38 14.47
N LYS A 157 10.05 2.60 14.89
CA LYS A 157 10.91 2.86 16.05
C LYS A 157 10.30 2.30 17.35
N SER A 158 8.99 2.42 17.53
CA SER A 158 8.30 1.95 18.74
C SER A 158 8.26 0.43 18.88
N THR A 159 8.61 -0.34 17.85
CA THR A 159 8.73 -1.80 17.94
C THR A 159 10.03 -2.26 18.63
N LEU A 160 10.97 -1.36 18.82
CA LEU A 160 12.18 -1.60 19.59
C LEU A 160 11.98 -1.16 21.06
N ASP A 161 12.76 -1.78 21.96
CA ASP A 161 12.86 -1.28 23.32
C ASP A 161 13.35 0.18 23.29
N ALA A 162 12.72 1.05 24.08
CA ALA A 162 13.01 2.48 24.12
C ALA A 162 14.48 2.83 24.48
N GLN A 163 15.21 1.88 25.06
CA GLN A 163 16.64 2.03 25.39
C GLN A 163 17.56 1.63 24.22
N VAL A 164 17.04 0.98 23.18
CA VAL A 164 17.86 0.56 22.03
C VAL A 164 18.21 1.77 21.18
N ARG A 165 19.49 1.99 21.02
CA ARG A 165 20.10 3.02 20.17
C ARG A 165 21.08 2.39 19.22
N LEU A 166 21.22 2.99 18.04
CA LEU A 166 22.17 2.56 17.00
C LEU A 166 23.37 3.50 16.89
N ASP A 167 23.62 4.32 17.94
CA ASP A 167 24.71 5.30 17.96
C ASP A 167 26.06 4.61 17.72
N GLY A 168 26.83 5.12 16.76
CA GLY A 168 28.12 4.56 16.34
C GLY A 168 28.03 3.36 15.38
N MET A 169 26.84 2.88 15.04
CA MET A 169 26.67 1.87 14.02
C MET A 169 26.64 2.51 12.63
N LYS A 170 27.41 1.95 11.70
CA LYS A 170 27.33 2.27 10.28
C LYS A 170 26.45 1.23 9.58
N VAL A 171 25.37 1.66 8.96
CA VAL A 171 24.38 0.79 8.31
C VAL A 171 24.28 1.14 6.83
N VAL A 172 24.53 0.17 5.95
CA VAL A 172 24.26 0.29 4.52
C VAL A 172 22.85 -0.27 4.27
N VAL A 173 21.99 0.51 3.63
CA VAL A 173 20.64 0.09 3.30
C VAL A 173 20.37 0.27 1.81
N ASP A 174 20.06 -0.82 1.12
CA ASP A 174 19.60 -0.80 -0.27
C ASP A 174 18.07 -0.82 -0.29
N CYS A 175 17.46 0.29 -0.74
CA CYS A 175 16.03 0.47 -0.82
C CYS A 175 15.42 0.01 -2.16
N ALA A 176 16.22 -0.52 -3.07
CA ALA A 176 15.79 -1.02 -4.38
C ALA A 176 14.97 -0.01 -5.21
N ASN A 177 15.13 1.29 -5.00
CA ASN A 177 14.24 2.34 -5.50
C ASN A 177 12.74 2.05 -5.23
N GLY A 178 12.46 1.32 -4.17
CA GLY A 178 11.14 0.81 -3.80
C GLY A 178 10.44 1.63 -2.73
N ALA A 179 9.37 1.07 -2.19
CA ALA A 179 8.45 1.75 -1.26
C ALA A 179 9.10 2.23 0.05
N ALA A 180 10.22 1.63 0.46
CA ALA A 180 10.94 1.97 1.69
C ALA A 180 12.01 3.06 1.51
N TYR A 181 12.16 3.65 0.33
CA TYR A 181 13.26 4.57 -0.02
C TYR A 181 13.41 5.77 0.91
N ARG A 182 12.33 6.18 1.59
CA ARG A 182 12.35 7.20 2.66
C ARG A 182 12.30 6.57 4.04
N THR A 183 11.33 5.69 4.26
CA THR A 183 11.03 5.20 5.60
C THR A 183 12.16 4.39 6.23
N ALA A 184 12.93 3.62 5.44
CA ALA A 184 14.04 2.84 5.99
C ALA A 184 15.23 3.72 6.42
N PRO A 185 15.76 4.63 5.57
CA PRO A 185 16.80 5.57 6.01
C PRO A 185 16.35 6.45 7.18
N ASP A 186 15.13 7.02 7.13
CA ASP A 186 14.62 7.89 8.19
C ASP A 186 14.55 7.16 9.54
N THR A 187 14.04 5.92 9.55
CA THR A 187 13.94 5.11 10.77
C THR A 187 15.33 4.84 11.38
N LEU A 188 16.29 4.44 10.56
CA LEU A 188 17.65 4.11 11.02
C LEU A 188 18.40 5.35 11.51
N ASN A 189 18.27 6.48 10.82
CA ASN A 189 18.85 7.77 11.23
C ASN A 189 18.28 8.23 12.56
N ASP A 190 16.95 8.15 12.75
CA ASP A 190 16.28 8.54 14.00
C ASP A 190 16.70 7.67 15.18
N LEU A 191 17.10 6.42 14.93
CA LEU A 191 17.66 5.52 15.94
C LEU A 191 19.13 5.79 16.26
N GLY A 192 19.79 6.69 15.51
CA GLY A 192 21.17 7.12 15.77
C GLY A 192 22.23 6.47 14.86
N ALA A 193 21.85 5.66 13.86
CA ALA A 193 22.80 5.05 12.95
C ALA A 193 23.42 6.06 11.96
N GLU A 194 24.68 5.84 11.56
CA GLU A 194 25.25 6.46 10.36
C GLU A 194 24.76 5.67 9.13
N VAL A 195 23.81 6.22 8.38
CA VAL A 195 23.16 5.50 7.28
C VAL A 195 23.79 5.82 5.94
N ILE A 196 24.20 4.79 5.21
CA ILE A 196 24.60 4.85 3.79
C ILE A 196 23.45 4.26 2.97
N SER A 197 22.71 5.13 2.27
CA SER A 197 21.53 4.73 1.50
C SER A 197 21.90 4.45 0.04
N LEU A 198 21.45 3.30 -0.48
CA LEU A 198 21.59 2.92 -1.88
C LEU A 198 20.19 2.81 -2.50
N ALA A 199 20.10 3.07 -3.82
CA ALA A 199 18.86 2.96 -4.59
C ALA A 199 17.66 3.66 -3.92
N THR A 200 17.79 4.97 -3.67
CA THR A 200 16.79 5.82 -3.02
C THR A 200 16.26 6.95 -3.91
N ASP A 201 16.50 6.89 -5.23
CA ASP A 201 16.05 7.87 -6.21
C ASP A 201 15.12 7.22 -7.26
N PRO A 202 13.87 6.89 -6.88
CA PRO A 202 12.94 6.22 -7.76
C PRO A 202 12.44 7.14 -8.88
N ASP A 203 12.50 6.67 -10.13
CA ASP A 203 11.99 7.35 -11.32
C ASP A 203 10.68 6.74 -11.89
N GLY A 204 10.20 5.67 -11.26
CA GLY A 204 9.01 4.92 -11.68
C GLY A 204 9.31 3.67 -12.51
N PHE A 205 10.52 3.54 -13.01
CA PHE A 205 10.95 2.44 -13.89
C PHE A 205 12.11 1.63 -13.30
N ASN A 206 12.92 2.24 -12.44
CA ASN A 206 14.17 1.68 -11.90
C ASN A 206 13.99 0.83 -10.63
N ILE A 207 12.77 0.55 -10.19
CA ILE A 207 12.53 -0.31 -9.03
C ILE A 207 13.10 -1.72 -9.26
N ASN A 208 13.94 -2.21 -8.33
CA ASN A 208 14.63 -3.52 -8.39
C ASN A 208 15.59 -3.69 -9.59
N GLU A 209 15.92 -2.64 -10.33
CA GLU A 209 16.81 -2.70 -11.48
C GLU A 209 18.28 -2.68 -11.02
N GLY A 210 18.93 -3.84 -11.04
CA GLY A 210 20.32 -3.98 -10.62
C GLY A 210 20.58 -3.62 -9.16
N CYS A 211 19.57 -3.68 -8.29
CA CYS A 211 19.65 -3.33 -6.87
C CYS A 211 18.66 -4.16 -6.03
N GLY A 212 18.75 -4.02 -4.72
CA GLY A 212 17.83 -4.67 -3.78
C GLY A 212 18.15 -6.15 -3.53
N ALA A 213 17.22 -6.83 -2.87
CA ALA A 213 17.40 -8.18 -2.33
C ALA A 213 17.73 -9.27 -3.38
N VAL A 214 17.43 -9.03 -4.67
CA VAL A 214 17.74 -9.97 -5.77
C VAL A 214 19.06 -9.66 -6.47
N HIS A 215 19.71 -8.57 -6.09
CA HIS A 215 21.04 -8.13 -6.59
C HIS A 215 21.96 -7.71 -5.43
N PRO A 216 22.28 -8.62 -4.48
CA PRO A 216 23.05 -8.29 -3.27
C PRO A 216 24.49 -7.87 -3.54
N ASP A 217 25.03 -8.21 -4.71
CA ASP A 217 26.43 -7.91 -5.09
C ASP A 217 26.73 -6.40 -5.08
N VAL A 218 25.73 -5.57 -5.38
CA VAL A 218 25.87 -4.10 -5.37
C VAL A 218 26.13 -3.57 -3.96
N MET A 219 25.51 -4.19 -2.96
CA MET A 219 25.70 -3.80 -1.55
C MET A 219 26.98 -4.40 -0.96
N ALA A 220 27.50 -5.49 -1.55
CA ALA A 220 28.70 -6.18 -1.08
C ALA A 220 30.00 -5.57 -1.64
N ALA A 221 29.93 -4.72 -2.66
CA ALA A 221 31.05 -4.04 -3.29
C ALA A 221 31.42 -2.74 -2.54
#